data_e12a2e21a0f93956cbd4a9370aa7e858
#
_entry.id   e12a2e21a0f93956cbd4a9370aa7e858
#
_cell.length_a   1.000
_cell.length_b   1.000
_cell.length_c   1.000
_cell.angle_alpha   90.00
_cell.angle_beta   90.00
_cell.angle_gamma   90.00
#
_symmetry.space_group_name_H-M   'P 1'
#
loop_
_entity.id
_entity.type
_entity.pdbx_description
1 polymer ?
#
loop_
_entity_poly.entity_id
_entity_poly.type
_entity_poly.pdbx_seq_one_letter_code
_entity_poly.pdbx_strand_id
1 'polypeptide(L)'
;RGIFDAADPLAQLDKTQEELNETIDAVTESAFDNPEVADGIGDMLVTIIIASKMLKLDPTYCLSLAYDEIKDRKGKMVDGKFVKEK
;
A
#
# COMPACT_ATOMS: atom_id res chain seq x y z
N ARG A 1 -27.78 -0.94 0.70
CA ARG A 1 -26.79 -1.97 0.83
C ARG A 1 -25.44 -1.56 0.32
N GLY A 2 -24.48 -1.65 1.16
CA GLY A 2 -23.18 -1.16 0.86
C GLY A 2 -22.25 -2.18 0.23
N ILE A 3 -21.22 -1.67 -0.39
CA ILE A 3 -20.15 -2.44 -0.98
C ILE A 3 -19.53 -3.42 0.03
N PHE A 4 -19.49 -3.03 1.30
CA PHE A 4 -18.84 -3.84 2.34
C PHE A 4 -19.63 -5.09 2.70
N ASP A 5 -20.95 -5.11 2.46
CA ASP A 5 -21.78 -6.24 2.83
C ASP A 5 -21.54 -7.46 1.94
N ALA A 6 -21.22 -7.23 0.68
CA ALA A 6 -21.04 -8.30 -0.30
C ALA A 6 -19.58 -8.46 -0.71
N ALA A 7 -18.69 -7.66 -0.16
CA ALA A 7 -17.32 -7.62 -0.63
C ALA A 7 -16.45 -8.66 0.06
N ASP A 8 -15.51 -9.17 -0.70
CA ASP A 8 -14.52 -10.13 -0.23
C ASP A 8 -13.20 -9.39 -0.03
N PRO A 9 -12.64 -9.38 1.20
CA PRO A 9 -11.37 -8.71 1.45
C PRO A 9 -10.24 -9.21 0.54
N LEU A 10 -10.24 -10.49 0.19
CA LEU A 10 -9.21 -11.02 -0.71
C LEU A 10 -9.35 -10.44 -2.10
N ALA A 11 -10.58 -10.31 -2.60
CA ALA A 11 -10.82 -9.67 -3.88
C ALA A 11 -10.41 -8.19 -3.84
N GLN A 12 -10.64 -7.53 -2.71
CA GLN A 12 -10.23 -6.14 -2.55
C GLN A 12 -8.71 -6.00 -2.56
N LEU A 13 -8.00 -6.97 -1.95
CA LEU A 13 -6.54 -6.95 -1.97
C LEU A 13 -5.99 -7.27 -3.36
N ASP A 14 -6.73 -8.01 -4.19
CA ASP A 14 -6.37 -8.18 -5.59
C ASP A 14 -6.41 -6.84 -6.32
N LYS A 15 -7.33 -5.96 -5.95
CA LYS A 15 -7.36 -4.61 -6.51
C LYS A 15 -6.09 -3.85 -6.14
N THR A 16 -5.62 -4.02 -4.90
CA THR A 16 -4.37 -3.39 -4.48
C THR A 16 -3.22 -3.89 -5.36
N GLN A 17 -3.21 -5.18 -5.67
CA GLN A 17 -2.17 -5.76 -6.52
C GLN A 17 -2.22 -5.19 -7.93
N GLU A 18 -3.42 -4.99 -8.47
CA GLU A 18 -3.59 -4.38 -9.80
C GLU A 18 -3.02 -2.96 -9.80
N GLU A 19 -3.37 -2.16 -8.78
CA GLU A 19 -2.89 -0.79 -8.69
C GLU A 19 -1.37 -0.74 -8.51
N LEU A 20 -0.82 -1.68 -7.77
CA LEU A 20 0.63 -1.79 -7.61
C LEU A 20 1.30 -2.07 -8.96
N ASN A 21 0.76 -3.01 -9.73
CA ASN A 21 1.31 -3.35 -11.04
C ASN A 21 1.25 -2.15 -11.99
N GLU A 22 0.14 -1.42 -11.98
CA GLU A 22 -0.01 -0.23 -12.82
C GLU A 22 0.98 0.87 -12.42
N THR A 23 1.22 1.00 -11.12
CA THR A 23 2.18 2.00 -10.62
C THR A 23 3.60 1.60 -11.02
N ILE A 24 3.93 0.31 -10.94
CA ILE A 24 5.24 -0.18 -11.40
C ILE A 24 5.43 0.15 -12.87
N ASP A 25 4.41 -0.08 -13.69
CA ASP A 25 4.49 0.23 -15.12
C ASP A 25 4.70 1.72 -15.35
N ALA A 26 3.97 2.56 -14.60
CA ALA A 26 4.10 4.00 -14.74
C ALA A 26 5.51 4.47 -14.37
N VAL A 27 6.09 3.94 -13.31
CA VAL A 27 7.46 4.28 -12.89
C VAL A 27 8.46 3.80 -13.92
N THR A 28 8.24 2.61 -14.49
CA THR A 28 9.16 2.02 -15.48
C THR A 28 9.14 2.77 -16.79
N GLU A 29 7.97 3.22 -17.22
CA GLU A 29 7.79 3.81 -18.54
C GLU A 29 7.97 5.32 -18.56
N SER A 30 7.92 5.98 -17.40
CA SER A 30 7.90 7.42 -17.31
C SER A 30 8.83 7.95 -16.23
N ALA A 31 8.99 9.28 -16.19
CA ALA A 31 9.75 9.90 -15.12
C ALA A 31 9.02 9.77 -13.78
N PHE A 32 9.76 9.80 -12.68
CA PHE A 32 9.19 9.66 -11.34
C PHE A 32 8.18 10.75 -11.00
N ASP A 33 8.25 11.90 -11.66
CA ASP A 33 7.32 13.00 -11.43
C ASP A 33 6.07 12.91 -12.31
N ASN A 34 5.88 11.80 -13.01
CA ASN A 34 4.70 11.58 -13.83
C ASN A 34 3.45 11.57 -12.93
N PRO A 35 2.43 12.38 -13.28
CA PRO A 35 1.17 12.37 -12.50
C PRO A 35 0.55 11.00 -12.31
N GLU A 36 0.75 10.07 -13.25
CA GLU A 36 0.24 8.71 -13.14
C GLU A 36 0.86 7.96 -11.97
N VAL A 37 2.10 8.27 -11.61
CA VAL A 37 2.76 7.65 -10.45
C VAL A 37 2.08 8.11 -9.17
N ALA A 38 1.81 9.40 -9.05
CA ALA A 38 1.13 9.96 -7.88
C ALA A 38 -0.28 9.39 -7.77
N ASP A 39 -1.00 9.34 -8.90
CA ASP A 39 -2.35 8.77 -8.93
C ASP A 39 -2.32 7.30 -8.51
N GLY A 40 -1.33 6.55 -8.98
CA GLY A 40 -1.18 5.14 -8.64
C GLY A 40 -0.97 4.93 -7.14
N ILE A 41 -0.12 5.74 -6.53
CA ILE A 41 0.10 5.67 -5.09
C ILE A 41 -1.20 5.96 -4.35
N GLY A 42 -1.91 7.01 -4.75
CA GLY A 42 -3.19 7.35 -4.13
C GLY A 42 -4.22 6.24 -4.29
N ASP A 43 -4.31 5.67 -5.48
CA ASP A 43 -5.25 4.58 -5.75
C ASP A 43 -4.95 3.36 -4.90
N MET A 44 -3.66 3.00 -4.74
CA MET A 44 -3.28 1.91 -3.85
C MET A 44 -3.73 2.17 -2.42
N LEU A 45 -3.50 3.39 -1.93
CA LEU A 45 -3.90 3.73 -0.57
C LEU A 45 -5.41 3.60 -0.39
N VAL A 46 -6.20 4.02 -1.38
CA VAL A 46 -7.65 3.88 -1.33
C VAL A 46 -8.04 2.40 -1.23
N THR A 47 -7.43 1.54 -2.05
CA THR A 47 -7.76 0.11 -2.00
C THR A 47 -7.41 -0.51 -0.65
N ILE A 48 -6.31 -0.08 -0.05
CA ILE A 48 -5.87 -0.57 1.26
C ILE A 48 -6.84 -0.11 2.35
N ILE A 49 -7.27 1.15 2.31
CA ILE A 49 -8.22 1.68 3.28
C ILE A 49 -9.54 0.90 3.21
N ILE A 50 -10.02 0.63 1.99
CA ILE A 50 -11.24 -0.15 1.81
C ILE A 50 -11.08 -1.55 2.37
N ALA A 51 -9.96 -2.22 2.06
CA ALA A 51 -9.69 -3.56 2.59
C ALA A 51 -9.64 -3.56 4.11
N SER A 52 -9.05 -2.55 4.71
CA SER A 52 -8.98 -2.41 6.16
C SER A 52 -10.39 -2.36 6.76
N LYS A 53 -11.27 -1.55 6.16
CA LYS A 53 -12.65 -1.45 6.63
C LYS A 53 -13.39 -2.78 6.52
N MET A 54 -13.19 -3.51 5.43
CA MET A 54 -13.79 -4.82 5.26
C MET A 54 -13.36 -5.78 6.35
N LEU A 55 -12.11 -5.66 6.80
CA LEU A 55 -11.53 -6.50 7.85
C LEU A 55 -11.82 -5.95 9.25
N LYS A 56 -12.58 -4.87 9.34
CA LYS A 56 -12.93 -4.19 10.58
C LYS A 56 -11.71 -3.67 11.33
N LEU A 57 -10.74 -3.20 10.56
CA LEU A 57 -9.51 -2.62 11.09
C LEU A 57 -9.47 -1.13 10.75
N ASP A 58 -8.89 -0.35 11.65
CA ASP A 58 -8.64 1.06 11.41
C ASP A 58 -7.27 1.20 10.74
N PRO A 59 -7.20 1.69 9.51
CA PRO A 59 -5.92 1.81 8.81
C PRO A 59 -4.92 2.69 9.55
N THR A 60 -5.39 3.72 10.25
CA THR A 60 -4.50 4.58 11.03
C THR A 60 -3.86 3.79 12.18
N TYR A 61 -4.65 2.96 12.84
CA TYR A 61 -4.13 2.10 13.90
C TYR A 61 -3.11 1.11 13.35
N CYS A 62 -3.42 0.48 12.22
CA CYS A 62 -2.49 -0.45 11.57
C CYS A 62 -1.17 0.25 11.25
N LEU A 63 -1.23 1.47 10.75
CA LEU A 63 -0.04 2.24 10.43
C LEU A 63 0.77 2.54 11.69
N SER A 64 0.09 2.85 12.80
CA SER A 64 0.78 3.14 14.06
C SER A 64 1.54 1.92 14.58
N LEU A 65 0.96 0.73 14.43
CA LEU A 65 1.65 -0.51 14.82
C LEU A 65 2.92 -0.71 14.01
N ALA A 66 2.83 -0.49 12.70
CA ALA A 66 3.99 -0.62 11.82
C ALA A 66 5.05 0.42 12.16
N TYR A 67 4.62 1.66 12.43
CA TYR A 67 5.54 2.72 12.81
C TYR A 67 6.28 2.37 14.10
N ASP A 68 5.56 1.84 15.10
CA ASP A 68 6.18 1.46 16.36
C ASP A 68 7.25 0.39 16.19
N GLU A 69 7.06 -0.50 15.22
CA GLU A 69 8.06 -1.52 14.92
C GLU A 69 9.30 -0.95 14.26
N ILE A 70 9.15 0.04 13.38
CA ILE A 70 10.26 0.49 12.54
C ILE A 70 10.97 1.72 13.07
N LYS A 71 10.34 2.50 13.94
CA LYS A 71 10.90 3.80 14.37
C LYS A 71 12.29 3.70 14.98
N ASP A 72 12.58 2.60 15.69
CA ASP A 72 13.88 2.37 16.32
C ASP A 72 14.70 1.33 15.59
N ARG A 73 14.24 0.90 14.43
CA ARG A 73 14.91 -0.16 13.68
C ARG A 73 16.16 0.38 13.01
N LYS A 74 17.24 -0.37 13.15
CA LYS A 74 18.49 -0.07 12.46
C LYS A 74 18.57 -0.89 11.19
N GLY A 75 19.21 -0.32 10.18
CA GLY A 75 19.37 -1.01 8.93
C GLY A 75 20.12 -0.15 7.93
N LYS A 76 20.15 -0.59 6.72
CA LYS A 76 20.82 0.13 5.64
C LYS A 76 20.12 -0.15 4.32
N MET A 77 20.41 0.69 3.34
CA MET A 77 19.89 0.48 2.00
C MET A 77 20.76 -0.53 1.27
N VAL A 78 20.12 -1.53 0.68
CA VAL A 78 20.78 -2.55 -0.14
C VAL A 78 19.96 -2.71 -1.42
N ASP A 79 20.58 -2.44 -2.54
CA ASP A 79 19.92 -2.53 -3.86
C ASP A 79 18.61 -1.77 -3.91
N GLY A 80 18.63 -0.55 -3.35
CA GLY A 80 17.44 0.31 -3.36
C GLY A 80 16.38 -0.04 -2.34
N LYS A 81 16.63 -1.00 -1.46
CA LYS A 81 15.68 -1.42 -0.44
C LYS A 81 16.29 -1.26 0.95
N PHE A 82 15.45 -0.90 1.91
CA PHE A 82 15.88 -0.86 3.29
C PHE A 82 15.91 -2.30 3.83
N VAL A 83 17.07 -2.69 4.36
CA VAL A 83 17.26 -4.00 4.98
C VAL A 83 17.50 -3.78 6.46
N LYS A 84 16.61 -4.35 7.28
CA LYS A 84 16.71 -4.17 8.72
C LYS A 84 17.85 -4.99 9.30
N GLU A 85 18.46 -4.43 10.33
CA GLU A 85 19.50 -5.10 11.09
C GLU A 85 18.83 -5.95 12.17
N LYS A 86 19.31 -7.14 12.34
CA LYS A 86 18.77 -8.02 13.39
C LYS A 86 19.36 -7.67 14.74
#